data_48c1e6130e8d49fc5327c227013ae366
#
_entry.id   48c1e6130e8d49fc5327c227013ae366
#
_cell.length_a   1.000
_cell.length_b   1.000
_cell.length_c   1.000
_cell.angle_alpha   90.00
_cell.angle_beta   90.00
_cell.angle_gamma   90.00
#
_symmetry.space_group_name_H-M   'P 1'
#
loop_
_entity.id
_entity.type
_entity.pdbx_description
1 polymer ?
#
loop_
_entity_poly.entity_id
_entity_poly.type
_entity_poly.pdbx_seq_one_letter_code
_entity_poly.pdbx_strand_id
1 'polypeptide(L)'
;MKNATLAVMTALVLAVSACSKTETPAPATSPSTSTAPATTAAPVANVGSRYDMVAADGKGFTVGALMSAQPVYVLFDPQCPHCGRLWQASLPLLDKVKFVWIPISFNPTKSVPQGAALLTAANPVETMTAHEQSLLAGTGGLAASADVPDDIKQAITTNTQLLTRLGVDSVPFLMGKHRKTGEIVTFNGAMETAALANLLGVE
;
A
#
# COMPACT_ATOMS: atom_id res chain seq x y z
N MET A 1 30.26 20.50 -42.45
CA MET A 1 31.57 20.98 -41.97
C MET A 1 31.75 20.18 -40.64
N LYS A 2 32.41 19.01 -40.68
CA LYS A 2 33.82 18.75 -40.33
C LYS A 2 34.13 19.27 -38.92
N ASN A 3 34.43 18.48 -37.90
CA ASN A 3 35.57 17.59 -37.63
C ASN A 3 35.21 16.77 -36.36
N ALA A 4 35.32 15.49 -36.14
CA ALA A 4 36.47 14.56 -36.18
C ALA A 4 37.68 14.98 -35.31
N THR A 5 37.99 14.22 -34.30
CA THR A 5 39.30 13.75 -33.82
C THR A 5 39.09 13.07 -32.46
N LEU A 6 39.25 11.77 -32.29
CA LEU A 6 40.42 10.89 -32.28
C LEU A 6 41.06 10.76 -30.88
N ALA A 7 40.86 9.58 -30.31
CA ALA A 7 41.70 8.66 -29.53
C ALA A 7 42.84 9.20 -28.65
N VAL A 8 43.02 8.58 -27.47
CA VAL A 8 44.27 7.89 -27.13
C VAL A 8 44.03 6.85 -26.00
N MET A 9 44.44 5.62 -26.25
CA MET A 9 44.67 4.51 -25.33
C MET A 9 45.83 4.83 -24.38
N THR A 10 45.78 4.34 -23.16
CA THR A 10 46.99 3.85 -22.51
C THR A 10 46.62 2.71 -21.55
N ALA A 11 47.07 1.53 -21.88
CA ALA A 11 47.17 0.36 -21.04
C ALA A 11 48.44 0.47 -20.19
N LEU A 12 48.40 0.01 -18.94
CA LEU A 12 49.59 -0.45 -18.25
C LEU A 12 49.28 -1.62 -17.32
N VAL A 13 50.14 -2.59 -17.43
CA VAL A 13 50.09 -4.00 -17.00
C VAL A 13 51.00 -4.17 -15.78
N LEU A 14 50.76 -5.27 -15.01
CA LEU A 14 51.63 -5.99 -14.09
C LEU A 14 51.82 -5.38 -12.67
N ALA A 15 51.81 -6.16 -11.57
CA ALA A 15 52.49 -7.43 -11.34
C ALA A 15 51.90 -8.24 -10.19
N VAL A 16 52.08 -9.51 -10.31
CA VAL A 16 51.90 -10.64 -9.41
C VAL A 16 52.89 -10.58 -8.25
N SER A 17 52.49 -10.99 -7.04
CA SER A 17 53.40 -11.64 -6.09
C SER A 17 52.63 -12.61 -5.19
N ALA A 18 53.03 -13.85 -5.30
CA ALA A 18 52.61 -15.01 -4.53
C ALA A 18 53.52 -15.21 -3.31
N CYS A 19 53.16 -16.21 -2.50
CA CYS A 19 53.88 -16.89 -1.40
C CYS A 19 53.50 -16.37 0.00
N SER A 20 53.24 -17.19 1.01
CA SER A 20 53.50 -18.62 1.24
C SER A 20 52.65 -19.14 2.41
N LYS A 21 52.46 -20.44 2.44
CA LYS A 21 51.94 -21.28 3.52
C LYS A 21 52.65 -21.07 4.85
N THR A 22 51.94 -21.22 5.96
CA THR A 22 52.35 -22.02 7.11
C THR A 22 51.10 -22.55 7.83
N GLU A 23 51.01 -23.86 7.92
CA GLU A 23 50.07 -24.63 8.73
C GLU A 23 50.49 -24.71 10.19
N THR A 24 49.48 -24.93 11.08
CA THR A 24 49.49 -25.80 12.26
C THR A 24 49.37 -25.06 13.60
N PRO A 25 48.72 -25.65 14.63
CA PRO A 25 47.43 -26.34 14.75
C PRO A 25 46.46 -25.68 15.75
N ALA A 26 45.24 -26.19 15.79
CA ALA A 26 44.18 -25.83 16.72
C ALA A 26 44.51 -26.15 18.19
N PRO A 27 43.80 -25.48 19.12
CA PRO A 27 43.06 -26.23 20.12
C PRO A 27 41.56 -25.91 20.11
N ALA A 28 40.78 -26.96 20.35
CA ALA A 28 39.36 -26.96 20.53
C ALA A 28 38.97 -26.08 21.72
N THR A 29 37.97 -25.21 21.49
CA THR A 29 37.16 -24.65 22.59
C THR A 29 35.68 -24.61 22.20
N SER A 30 34.93 -25.19 23.06
CA SER A 30 33.49 -25.30 23.31
C SER A 30 32.53 -24.39 22.55
N PRO A 31 31.32 -24.88 22.21
CA PRO A 31 30.26 -24.08 21.62
C PRO A 31 29.71 -23.09 22.66
N SER A 32 29.97 -21.82 22.47
CA SER A 32 29.24 -20.76 23.14
C SER A 32 27.84 -20.74 22.57
N THR A 33 26.90 -21.24 23.34
CA THR A 33 25.44 -21.08 23.10
C THR A 33 25.13 -19.58 23.20
N SER A 34 25.14 -18.88 22.07
CA SER A 34 24.57 -17.54 21.98
C SER A 34 23.05 -17.68 22.02
N THR A 35 22.49 -17.51 23.21
CA THR A 35 21.05 -17.32 23.40
C THR A 35 20.70 -15.96 22.81
N ALA A 36 20.23 -15.95 21.56
CA ALA A 36 19.60 -14.78 20.98
C ALA A 36 18.39 -14.40 21.86
N PRO A 37 18.19 -13.12 22.19
CA PRO A 37 16.98 -12.72 22.88
C PRO A 37 15.78 -13.04 21.98
N ALA A 38 14.86 -13.88 22.49
CA ALA A 38 13.58 -14.11 21.88
C ALA A 38 12.87 -12.75 21.78
N THR A 39 12.83 -12.18 20.61
CA THR A 39 11.93 -11.06 20.30
C THR A 39 10.53 -11.59 20.48
N THR A 40 9.89 -11.22 21.58
CA THR A 40 8.48 -11.50 21.85
C THR A 40 7.70 -10.79 20.74
N ALA A 41 7.35 -11.52 19.69
CA ALA A 41 6.43 -11.05 18.68
C ALA A 41 5.13 -10.69 19.40
N ALA A 42 4.72 -9.42 19.30
CA ALA A 42 3.41 -9.01 19.76
C ALA A 42 2.36 -9.94 19.14
N PRO A 43 1.30 -10.34 19.88
CA PRO A 43 0.30 -11.25 19.34
C PRO A 43 -0.28 -10.65 18.08
N VAL A 44 0.03 -11.25 16.93
CA VAL A 44 -0.58 -10.89 15.63
C VAL A 44 -2.08 -11.15 15.79
N ALA A 45 -2.86 -10.07 15.85
CA ALA A 45 -4.31 -10.16 15.86
C ALA A 45 -4.74 -11.09 14.72
N ASN A 46 -5.59 -12.05 15.02
CA ASN A 46 -6.16 -12.96 14.02
C ASN A 46 -6.69 -12.14 12.84
N VAL A 47 -6.48 -12.60 11.61
CA VAL A 47 -6.92 -11.91 10.39
C VAL A 47 -8.42 -11.58 10.42
N GLY A 48 -9.24 -12.46 11.06
CA GLY A 48 -10.66 -12.20 11.32
C GLY A 48 -10.87 -10.96 12.18
N SER A 49 -10.17 -10.84 13.30
CA SER A 49 -10.28 -9.68 14.19
C SER A 49 -9.79 -8.38 13.54
N ARG A 50 -8.84 -8.45 12.61
CA ARG A 50 -8.38 -7.29 11.82
C ARG A 50 -9.46 -6.83 10.83
N TYR A 51 -10.14 -7.76 10.17
CA TYR A 51 -11.26 -7.45 9.28
C TYR A 51 -12.40 -6.78 10.05
N ASP A 52 -12.77 -7.31 11.22
CA ASP A 52 -13.83 -6.76 12.07
C ASP A 52 -13.43 -5.37 12.62
N MET A 53 -12.15 -5.14 12.91
CA MET A 53 -11.62 -3.85 13.31
C MET A 53 -11.78 -2.81 12.19
N VAL A 54 -11.47 -3.16 10.94
CA VAL A 54 -11.68 -2.25 9.80
C VAL A 54 -13.16 -1.98 9.58
N ALA A 55 -14.01 -3.00 9.72
CA ALA A 55 -15.46 -2.86 9.60
C ALA A 55 -16.08 -1.92 10.65
N ALA A 56 -15.57 -1.96 11.88
CA ALA A 56 -16.07 -1.14 12.99
C ALA A 56 -15.54 0.29 12.96
N ASP A 57 -14.25 0.46 12.73
CA ASP A 57 -13.54 1.72 12.96
C ASP A 57 -13.31 2.53 11.67
N GLY A 58 -13.22 1.85 10.52
CA GLY A 58 -12.91 2.50 9.23
C GLY A 58 -14.01 3.46 8.79
N LYS A 59 -13.65 4.70 8.52
CA LYS A 59 -14.55 5.75 8.00
C LYS A 59 -14.22 5.98 6.53
N GLY A 60 -15.08 5.46 5.65
CA GLY A 60 -14.87 5.51 4.21
C GLY A 60 -16.17 5.79 3.44
N PHE A 61 -16.02 6.00 2.15
CA PHE A 61 -17.15 6.06 1.22
C PHE A 61 -17.31 4.71 0.50
N THR A 62 -18.56 4.38 0.19
CA THR A 62 -18.91 3.10 -0.42
C THR A 62 -19.23 3.27 -1.90
N VAL A 63 -18.71 2.36 -2.73
CA VAL A 63 -19.01 2.30 -4.16
C VAL A 63 -19.27 0.86 -4.59
N GLY A 64 -19.97 0.71 -5.71
CA GLY A 64 -20.20 -0.59 -6.33
C GLY A 64 -21.48 -1.28 -5.86
N ALA A 65 -21.43 -2.60 -5.69
CA ALA A 65 -22.58 -3.46 -5.36
C ALA A 65 -23.08 -3.23 -3.92
N LEU A 66 -23.79 -2.12 -3.69
CA LEU A 66 -24.18 -1.62 -2.35
C LEU A 66 -24.92 -2.66 -1.50
N MET A 67 -25.71 -3.55 -2.14
CA MET A 67 -26.47 -4.60 -1.45
C MET A 67 -25.63 -5.80 -1.03
N SER A 68 -24.35 -5.87 -1.40
CA SER A 68 -23.47 -6.95 -0.98
C SER A 68 -23.22 -6.88 0.54
N ALA A 69 -23.38 -8.01 1.23
CA ALA A 69 -23.10 -8.15 2.65
C ALA A 69 -21.59 -8.31 2.96
N GLN A 70 -20.75 -8.46 1.92
CA GLN A 70 -19.31 -8.68 2.04
C GLN A 70 -18.53 -7.51 1.44
N PRO A 71 -18.31 -6.43 2.19
CA PRO A 71 -17.51 -5.32 1.70
C PRO A 71 -16.03 -5.69 1.59
N VAL A 72 -15.39 -5.06 0.61
CA VAL A 72 -13.94 -5.03 0.46
C VAL A 72 -13.48 -3.65 0.89
N TYR A 73 -12.64 -3.61 1.91
CA TYR A 73 -12.09 -2.37 2.45
C TYR A 73 -10.77 -2.04 1.76
N VAL A 74 -10.58 -0.78 1.39
CA VAL A 74 -9.32 -0.29 0.81
C VAL A 74 -8.89 0.95 1.58
N LEU A 75 -7.79 0.83 2.33
CA LEU A 75 -7.13 1.98 2.93
C LEU A 75 -6.21 2.61 1.87
N PHE A 76 -6.35 3.91 1.66
CA PHE A 76 -5.63 4.62 0.61
C PHE A 76 -5.24 6.03 1.05
N ASP A 77 -4.13 6.56 0.54
CA ASP A 77 -3.78 7.97 0.66
C ASP A 77 -4.14 8.67 -0.65
N PRO A 78 -4.90 9.79 -0.63
CA PRO A 78 -5.24 10.55 -1.84
C PRO A 78 -4.05 11.02 -2.68
N GLN A 79 -2.84 11.06 -2.13
CA GLN A 79 -1.63 11.43 -2.86
C GLN A 79 -0.80 10.22 -3.34
N CYS A 80 -1.34 9.01 -3.24
CA CYS A 80 -0.63 7.79 -3.61
C CYS A 80 -0.97 7.32 -5.03
N PRO A 81 -0.06 7.36 -6.01
CA PRO A 81 -0.35 6.92 -7.39
C PRO A 81 -0.69 5.42 -7.51
N HIS A 82 -0.20 4.58 -6.59
CA HIS A 82 -0.58 3.16 -6.56
C HIS A 82 -2.04 2.97 -6.17
N CYS A 83 -2.58 3.86 -5.32
CA CYS A 83 -4.01 3.86 -4.97
C CYS A 83 -4.87 4.17 -6.20
N GLY A 84 -4.44 5.13 -7.03
CA GLY A 84 -5.11 5.43 -8.30
C GLY A 84 -5.12 4.26 -9.28
N ARG A 85 -4.04 3.51 -9.37
CA ARG A 85 -4.02 2.29 -10.20
C ARG A 85 -4.97 1.22 -9.69
N LEU A 86 -5.03 1.02 -8.37
CA LEU A 86 -5.99 0.07 -7.78
C LEU A 86 -7.43 0.55 -7.97
N TRP A 87 -7.69 1.88 -7.89
CA TRP A 87 -8.98 2.45 -8.22
C TRP A 87 -9.40 2.09 -9.64
N GLN A 88 -8.55 2.35 -10.64
CA GLN A 88 -8.82 2.01 -12.04
C GLN A 88 -9.09 0.52 -12.22
N ALA A 89 -8.32 -0.34 -11.56
CA ALA A 89 -8.52 -1.79 -11.62
C ALA A 89 -9.83 -2.24 -10.97
N SER A 90 -10.38 -1.49 -10.02
CA SER A 90 -11.62 -1.81 -9.32
C SER A 90 -12.89 -1.40 -10.11
N LEU A 91 -12.79 -0.41 -11.00
CA LEU A 91 -13.94 0.12 -11.75
C LEU A 91 -14.75 -0.95 -12.50
N PRO A 92 -14.13 -1.91 -13.25
CA PRO A 92 -14.88 -2.95 -13.94
C PRO A 92 -15.56 -3.97 -13.02
N LEU A 93 -15.28 -3.93 -11.71
CA LEU A 93 -15.84 -4.85 -10.71
C LEU A 93 -16.95 -4.22 -9.86
N LEU A 94 -17.32 -2.97 -10.10
CA LEU A 94 -18.30 -2.25 -9.28
C LEU A 94 -19.71 -2.86 -9.34
N ASP A 95 -20.06 -3.58 -10.40
CA ASP A 95 -21.32 -4.33 -10.51
C ASP A 95 -21.35 -5.59 -9.62
N LYS A 96 -20.18 -6.12 -9.25
CA LYS A 96 -20.00 -7.37 -8.50
C LYS A 96 -19.57 -7.16 -7.06
N VAL A 97 -18.78 -6.12 -6.79
CA VAL A 97 -18.08 -5.92 -5.51
C VAL A 97 -18.53 -4.62 -4.86
N LYS A 98 -18.81 -4.68 -3.56
CA LYS A 98 -18.94 -3.51 -2.70
C LYS A 98 -17.59 -3.12 -2.15
N PHE A 99 -17.05 -2.00 -2.59
CA PHE A 99 -15.83 -1.44 -2.04
C PHE A 99 -16.16 -0.33 -1.03
N VAL A 100 -15.38 -0.30 0.06
CA VAL A 100 -15.35 0.81 1.02
C VAL A 100 -13.94 1.40 0.99
N TRP A 101 -13.81 2.58 0.41
CA TRP A 101 -12.55 3.31 0.28
C TRP A 101 -12.37 4.21 1.49
N ILE A 102 -11.30 3.96 2.26
CA ILE A 102 -11.02 4.55 3.56
C ILE A 102 -9.78 5.44 3.42
N PRO A 103 -9.95 6.78 3.34
CA PRO A 103 -8.82 7.67 3.21
C PRO A 103 -8.01 7.75 4.50
N ILE A 104 -6.69 7.62 4.35
CA ILE A 104 -5.68 7.89 5.37
C ILE A 104 -4.84 9.10 4.97
N SER A 105 -3.90 9.53 5.78
CA SER A 105 -3.03 10.65 5.47
C SER A 105 -1.59 10.39 5.87
N PHE A 106 -0.70 10.29 4.87
CA PHE A 106 0.75 10.39 5.06
C PHE A 106 1.26 11.82 4.86
N ASN A 107 0.51 12.64 4.12
CA ASN A 107 0.81 14.05 3.91
C ASN A 107 -0.41 14.91 4.33
N PRO A 108 -0.49 15.34 5.61
CA PRO A 108 -1.68 16.03 6.12
C PRO A 108 -2.06 17.30 5.34
N THR A 109 -1.11 18.01 4.78
CA THR A 109 -1.37 19.26 4.04
C THR A 109 -2.19 19.04 2.76
N LYS A 110 -2.00 17.90 2.08
CA LYS A 110 -2.71 17.56 0.84
C LYS A 110 -3.73 16.46 1.03
N SER A 111 -3.34 15.37 1.69
CA SER A 111 -4.18 14.18 1.81
C SER A 111 -5.43 14.42 2.66
N VAL A 112 -5.36 15.25 3.72
CA VAL A 112 -6.53 15.54 4.57
C VAL A 112 -7.61 16.31 3.80
N PRO A 113 -7.32 17.46 3.14
CA PRO A 113 -8.32 18.15 2.34
C PRO A 113 -8.94 17.29 1.24
N GLN A 114 -8.11 16.54 0.51
CA GLN A 114 -8.59 15.70 -0.58
C GLN A 114 -9.39 14.50 -0.06
N GLY A 115 -8.93 13.84 1.00
CA GLY A 115 -9.67 12.77 1.66
C GLY A 115 -11.03 13.24 2.19
N ALA A 116 -11.10 14.46 2.73
CA ALA A 116 -12.34 15.07 3.17
C ALA A 116 -13.32 15.30 2.00
N ALA A 117 -12.83 15.86 0.90
CA ALA A 117 -13.63 16.06 -0.29
C ALA A 117 -14.17 14.74 -0.87
N LEU A 118 -13.39 13.67 -0.84
CA LEU A 118 -13.82 12.34 -1.26
C LEU A 118 -14.84 11.71 -0.31
N LEU A 119 -14.66 11.86 1.01
CA LEU A 119 -15.62 11.36 2.02
C LEU A 119 -16.98 12.01 1.93
N THR A 120 -17.03 13.29 1.53
CA THR A 120 -18.26 14.09 1.49
C THR A 120 -18.84 14.24 0.08
N ALA A 121 -18.24 13.55 -0.91
CA ALA A 121 -18.67 13.64 -2.30
C ALA A 121 -20.11 13.13 -2.49
N ALA A 122 -20.95 13.90 -3.16
CA ALA A 122 -22.29 13.48 -3.54
C ALA A 122 -22.26 12.34 -4.56
N ASN A 123 -21.26 12.33 -5.44
CA ASN A 123 -21.02 11.26 -6.41
C ASN A 123 -19.57 10.73 -6.23
N PRO A 124 -19.35 9.78 -5.32
CA PRO A 124 -18.01 9.34 -4.97
C PRO A 124 -17.28 8.64 -6.13
N VAL A 125 -17.98 7.94 -7.04
CA VAL A 125 -17.34 7.28 -8.20
C VAL A 125 -16.76 8.33 -9.15
N GLU A 126 -17.52 9.34 -9.50
CA GLU A 126 -17.09 10.41 -10.39
C GLU A 126 -15.95 11.22 -9.76
N THR A 127 -16.13 11.63 -8.50
CA THR A 127 -15.15 12.46 -7.78
C THR A 127 -13.81 11.73 -7.61
N MET A 128 -13.85 10.47 -7.20
CA MET A 128 -12.63 9.66 -7.04
C MET A 128 -11.98 9.38 -8.40
N THR A 129 -12.75 9.12 -9.44
CA THR A 129 -12.21 8.91 -10.80
C THR A 129 -11.49 10.16 -11.31
N ALA A 130 -12.10 11.34 -11.18
CA ALA A 130 -11.48 12.59 -11.57
C ALA A 130 -10.22 12.90 -10.75
N HIS A 131 -10.28 12.64 -9.44
CA HIS A 131 -9.14 12.79 -8.54
C HIS A 131 -7.95 11.93 -8.98
N GLU A 132 -8.17 10.64 -9.16
CA GLU A 132 -7.10 9.70 -9.48
C GLU A 132 -6.56 9.88 -10.90
N GLN A 133 -7.39 10.26 -11.85
CA GLN A 133 -6.93 10.64 -13.19
C GLN A 133 -5.99 11.85 -13.14
N SER A 134 -6.35 12.89 -12.37
CA SER A 134 -5.52 14.07 -12.17
C SER A 134 -4.20 13.72 -11.47
N LEU A 135 -4.27 12.88 -10.44
CA LEU A 135 -3.09 12.43 -9.71
C LEU A 135 -2.12 11.65 -10.61
N LEU A 136 -2.62 10.68 -11.37
CA LEU A 136 -1.83 9.86 -12.29
C LEU A 136 -1.27 10.67 -13.46
N ALA A 137 -1.94 11.74 -13.87
CA ALA A 137 -1.44 12.71 -14.86
C ALA A 137 -0.38 13.67 -14.28
N GLY A 138 -0.06 13.57 -12.98
CA GLY A 138 0.93 14.41 -12.31
C GLY A 138 0.43 15.81 -11.96
N THR A 139 -0.88 16.07 -12.04
CA THR A 139 -1.48 17.38 -11.72
C THR A 139 -1.95 17.51 -10.27
N GLY A 140 -1.73 16.46 -9.44
CA GLY A 140 -1.81 16.52 -7.99
C GLY A 140 -3.17 16.19 -7.37
N GLY A 141 -4.09 15.65 -8.15
CA GLY A 141 -5.44 15.29 -7.70
C GLY A 141 -6.43 16.46 -7.73
N LEU A 142 -7.59 16.29 -7.11
CA LEU A 142 -8.60 17.34 -7.05
C LEU A 142 -8.14 18.53 -6.19
N ALA A 143 -8.57 19.73 -6.58
CA ALA A 143 -8.46 20.91 -5.72
C ALA A 143 -9.48 20.79 -4.56
N ALA A 144 -8.99 20.89 -3.33
CA ALA A 144 -9.81 20.75 -2.14
C ALA A 144 -9.57 21.92 -1.16
N SER A 145 -10.62 22.31 -0.43
CA SER A 145 -10.52 23.37 0.58
C SER A 145 -9.64 22.90 1.74
N ALA A 146 -8.75 23.76 2.20
CA ALA A 146 -7.98 23.54 3.43
C ALA A 146 -8.86 23.65 4.69
N ASP A 147 -10.02 24.29 4.58
CA ASP A 147 -11.00 24.38 5.66
C ASP A 147 -11.83 23.09 5.69
N VAL A 148 -11.35 22.12 6.46
CA VAL A 148 -11.97 20.82 6.63
C VAL A 148 -12.66 20.79 7.99
N PRO A 149 -13.93 20.32 8.09
CA PRO A 149 -14.62 20.13 9.37
C PRO A 149 -13.84 19.20 10.31
N ASP A 150 -13.88 19.49 11.61
CA ASP A 150 -13.06 18.78 12.60
C ASP A 150 -13.44 17.30 12.74
N ASP A 151 -14.71 16.95 12.60
CA ASP A 151 -15.19 15.58 12.59
C ASP A 151 -14.61 14.76 11.42
N ILE A 152 -14.49 15.39 10.25
CA ILE A 152 -13.88 14.75 9.06
C ILE A 152 -12.36 14.63 9.23
N LYS A 153 -11.68 15.66 9.79
CA LYS A 153 -10.25 15.55 10.15
C LYS A 153 -10.02 14.40 11.12
N GLN A 154 -10.88 14.29 12.13
CA GLN A 154 -10.81 13.22 13.12
C GLN A 154 -11.04 11.85 12.49
N ALA A 155 -11.98 11.72 11.55
CA ALA A 155 -12.22 10.47 10.83
C ALA A 155 -10.97 10.02 10.07
N ILE A 156 -10.30 10.92 9.34
CA ILE A 156 -9.06 10.60 8.59
C ILE A 156 -7.92 10.26 9.55
N THR A 157 -7.82 10.98 10.68
CA THR A 157 -6.83 10.67 11.72
C THR A 157 -7.05 9.27 12.29
N THR A 158 -8.29 8.92 12.60
CA THR A 158 -8.67 7.58 13.09
C THR A 158 -8.34 6.50 12.06
N ASN A 159 -8.61 6.74 10.77
CA ASN A 159 -8.26 5.83 9.69
C ASN A 159 -6.73 5.63 9.59
N THR A 160 -5.95 6.70 9.75
CA THR A 160 -4.48 6.61 9.73
C THR A 160 -3.95 5.79 10.92
N GLN A 161 -4.52 5.99 12.11
CA GLN A 161 -4.21 5.17 13.29
C GLN A 161 -4.65 3.71 13.11
N LEU A 162 -5.78 3.47 12.42
CA LEU A 162 -6.25 2.13 12.10
C LEU A 162 -5.22 1.37 11.24
N LEU A 163 -4.62 2.00 10.23
CA LEU A 163 -3.55 1.42 9.42
C LEU A 163 -2.40 0.92 10.31
N THR A 164 -1.96 1.74 11.27
CA THR A 164 -0.91 1.38 12.25
C THR A 164 -1.33 0.20 13.13
N ARG A 165 -2.57 0.20 13.65
CA ARG A 165 -3.10 -0.91 14.48
C ARG A 165 -3.22 -2.22 13.70
N LEU A 166 -3.40 -2.16 12.40
CA LEU A 166 -3.39 -3.31 11.49
C LEU A 166 -1.97 -3.84 11.25
N GLY A 167 -0.93 -3.13 11.70
CA GLY A 167 0.47 -3.47 11.42
C GLY A 167 0.83 -3.29 9.94
N VAL A 168 0.18 -2.33 9.26
CA VAL A 168 0.39 -2.01 7.85
C VAL A 168 1.03 -0.63 7.76
N ASP A 169 2.06 -0.50 6.95
CA ASP A 169 2.88 0.71 6.78
C ASP A 169 2.81 1.32 5.38
N SER A 170 2.03 0.71 4.49
CA SER A 170 1.95 1.13 3.08
C SER A 170 0.53 1.03 2.53
N VAL A 171 0.25 1.82 1.49
CA VAL A 171 -1.04 1.84 0.79
C VAL A 171 -0.84 1.74 -0.73
N PRO A 172 -1.87 1.27 -1.46
CA PRO A 172 -3.16 0.83 -0.97
C PRO A 172 -3.06 -0.49 -0.20
N PHE A 173 -3.84 -0.62 0.87
CA PHE A 173 -4.03 -1.88 1.58
C PHE A 173 -5.46 -2.34 1.41
N LEU A 174 -5.64 -3.51 0.84
CA LEU A 174 -6.94 -4.14 0.60
C LEU A 174 -7.18 -5.28 1.57
N MET A 175 -8.40 -5.37 2.08
CA MET A 175 -8.88 -6.49 2.90
C MET A 175 -10.32 -6.79 2.55
N GLY A 176 -10.62 -8.06 2.25
CA GLY A 176 -11.95 -8.50 1.87
C GLY A 176 -12.19 -9.96 2.22
N LYS A 177 -13.40 -10.46 1.92
CA LYS A 177 -13.70 -11.89 1.97
C LYS A 177 -13.77 -12.44 0.56
N HIS A 178 -13.05 -13.53 0.31
CA HIS A 178 -13.12 -14.26 -0.95
C HIS A 178 -14.54 -14.81 -1.13
N ARG A 179 -15.20 -14.48 -2.23
CA ARG A 179 -16.64 -14.68 -2.41
C ARG A 179 -17.08 -16.15 -2.35
N LYS A 180 -16.23 -17.05 -2.87
CA LYS A 180 -16.54 -18.47 -2.96
C LYS A 180 -16.18 -19.24 -1.66
N THR A 181 -15.08 -18.84 -0.98
CA THR A 181 -14.60 -19.59 0.21
C THR A 181 -14.95 -18.92 1.55
N GLY A 182 -15.26 -17.61 1.54
CA GLY A 182 -15.46 -16.83 2.77
C GLY A 182 -14.19 -16.50 3.53
N GLU A 183 -13.03 -16.94 3.05
CA GLU A 183 -11.73 -16.65 3.65
C GLU A 183 -11.39 -15.17 3.53
N ILE A 184 -10.74 -14.62 4.55
CA ILE A 184 -10.26 -13.25 4.50
C ILE A 184 -8.99 -13.19 3.68
N VAL A 185 -9.01 -12.36 2.65
CA VAL A 185 -7.88 -12.06 1.77
C VAL A 185 -7.39 -10.65 2.02
N THR A 186 -6.07 -10.46 1.92
CA THR A 186 -5.43 -9.15 2.04
C THR A 186 -4.42 -8.96 0.93
N PHE A 187 -4.22 -7.71 0.54
CA PHE A 187 -3.18 -7.38 -0.43
C PHE A 187 -2.64 -5.96 -0.19
N ASN A 188 -1.34 -5.81 -0.34
CA ASN A 188 -0.64 -4.53 -0.30
C ASN A 188 -0.18 -4.14 -1.71
N GLY A 189 -0.52 -2.92 -2.14
CA GLY A 189 -0.14 -2.39 -3.44
C GLY A 189 -1.25 -2.41 -4.49
N ALA A 190 -0.92 -2.02 -5.71
CA ALA A 190 -1.82 -2.06 -6.86
C ALA A 190 -1.74 -3.41 -7.58
N MET A 191 -2.84 -3.81 -8.20
CA MET A 191 -2.92 -4.97 -9.07
C MET A 191 -3.86 -4.71 -10.25
N GLU A 192 -3.76 -5.53 -11.27
CA GLU A 192 -4.67 -5.47 -12.42
C GLU A 192 -6.05 -6.06 -12.08
N THR A 193 -7.07 -5.66 -12.85
CA THR A 193 -8.48 -6.08 -12.66
C THR A 193 -8.64 -7.60 -12.56
N ALA A 194 -7.99 -8.36 -13.44
CA ALA A 194 -8.11 -9.82 -13.42
C ALA A 194 -7.54 -10.44 -12.14
N ALA A 195 -6.39 -9.93 -11.67
CA ALA A 195 -5.80 -10.37 -10.41
C ALA A 195 -6.68 -10.01 -9.21
N LEU A 196 -7.30 -8.81 -9.22
CA LEU A 196 -8.23 -8.37 -8.20
C LEU A 196 -9.50 -9.23 -8.19
N ALA A 197 -10.06 -9.55 -9.35
CA ALA A 197 -11.21 -10.44 -9.49
C ALA A 197 -10.91 -11.84 -8.92
N ASN A 198 -9.77 -12.40 -9.29
CA ASN A 198 -9.29 -13.69 -8.75
C ASN A 198 -9.13 -13.66 -7.23
N LEU A 199 -8.44 -12.65 -6.69
CA LEU A 199 -8.23 -12.49 -5.24
C LEU A 199 -9.54 -12.43 -4.48
N LEU A 200 -10.58 -11.81 -5.05
CA LEU A 200 -11.90 -11.66 -4.45
C LEU A 200 -12.88 -12.80 -4.80
N GLY A 201 -12.53 -13.69 -5.73
CA GLY A 201 -13.38 -14.78 -6.20
C GLY A 201 -14.63 -14.33 -6.95
N VAL A 202 -14.51 -13.26 -7.77
CA VAL A 202 -15.62 -12.60 -8.49
C VAL A 202 -15.43 -12.60 -10.02
N GLU A 203 -14.80 -13.59 -10.54
CA GLU A 203 -14.60 -13.79 -11.98
C GLU A 203 -15.90 -13.77 -12.77
#